data_61690faa6d7db0bb0bc2f04083fd2a26
#
_entry.id   61690faa6d7db0bb0bc2f04083fd2a26
#
_cell.length_a   1.000
_cell.length_b   1.000
_cell.length_c   1.000
_cell.angle_alpha   90.00
_cell.angle_beta   90.00
_cell.angle_gamma   90.00
#
_symmetry.space_group_name_H-M   'P 1'
#
loop_
_entity.id
_entity.type
_entity.pdbx_description
1 polymer ?
#
loop_
_entity_poly.entity_id
_entity_poly.type
_entity_poly.pdbx_seq_one_letter_code
_entity_poly.pdbx_strand_id
1 'polypeptide(L)'
;KVLISFGEIDCRPNEGFITAARKLDKPLEDLIADTVKGYVQWFLEQNAGQSHRLYFINVPAPFYDKGHSADLNFEVARIVGLFNAALKKYLLQHSFDMIDVFRFTVGSNGFSNNLFHIDDRHLGALAIPEIEKQISNLL
;
A
#
# COMPACT_ATOMS: atom_id res chain seq x y z
N LYS A 1 20.01 -4.17 -2.19
CA LYS A 1 18.55 -4.30 -2.22
C LYS A 1 17.94 -3.33 -1.23
N VAL A 2 16.88 -2.64 -1.62
CA VAL A 2 16.12 -1.71 -0.77
C VAL A 2 14.66 -2.08 -0.84
N LEU A 3 14.02 -2.30 0.32
CA LEU A 3 12.57 -2.48 0.45
C LEU A 3 11.95 -1.11 0.75
N ILE A 4 10.90 -0.78 -0.01
CA ILE A 4 10.20 0.50 0.08
C ILE A 4 8.75 0.22 0.45
N SER A 5 8.31 0.79 1.56
CA SER A 5 6.93 0.73 2.02
C SER A 5 6.41 2.14 2.25
N PHE A 6 5.27 2.48 1.66
CA PHE A 6 4.56 3.76 1.84
C PHE A 6 3.08 3.59 1.54
N GLY A 7 2.28 4.61 1.85
CA GLY A 7 0.86 4.67 1.50
C GLY A 7 -0.09 4.24 2.61
N GLU A 8 0.37 3.56 3.66
CA GLU A 8 -0.53 3.17 4.76
C GLU A 8 -1.14 4.40 5.45
N ILE A 9 -0.32 5.40 5.77
CA ILE A 9 -0.75 6.66 6.37
C ILE A 9 -1.73 7.40 5.45
N ASP A 10 -1.44 7.42 4.15
CA ASP A 10 -2.28 8.08 3.15
C ASP A 10 -3.66 7.43 3.01
N CYS A 11 -3.80 6.16 3.35
CA CYS A 11 -5.07 5.43 3.32
C CYS A 11 -5.91 5.60 4.60
N ARG A 12 -5.40 6.24 5.65
CA ARG A 12 -6.10 6.42 6.92
C ARG A 12 -7.28 7.41 6.78
N PRO A 13 -8.38 7.20 7.53
CA PRO A 13 -9.57 8.02 7.39
C PRO A 13 -9.37 9.48 7.81
N ASN A 14 -8.49 9.74 8.78
CA ASN A 14 -8.35 11.07 9.39
C ASN A 14 -7.17 11.89 8.86
N GLU A 15 -6.20 11.27 8.22
CA GLU A 15 -4.92 11.88 7.87
C GLU A 15 -4.59 11.82 6.37
N GLY A 16 -5.34 10.99 5.61
CA GLY A 16 -4.97 10.63 4.25
C GLY A 16 -5.87 11.18 3.17
N PHE A 17 -6.09 10.36 2.16
CA PHE A 17 -6.78 10.70 0.92
C PHE A 17 -8.20 11.24 1.11
N ILE A 18 -8.97 10.71 2.09
CA ILE A 18 -10.34 11.20 2.36
C ILE A 18 -10.31 12.69 2.71
N THR A 19 -9.42 13.07 3.61
CA THR A 19 -9.28 14.46 4.05
C THR A 19 -8.72 15.34 2.94
N ALA A 20 -7.73 14.86 2.21
CA ALA A 20 -7.10 15.60 1.11
C ALA A 20 -8.07 15.83 -0.05
N ALA A 21 -8.86 14.84 -0.46
CA ALA A 21 -9.83 14.95 -1.52
C ALA A 21 -10.89 16.02 -1.22
N ARG A 22 -11.38 16.07 0.01
CA ARG A 22 -12.34 17.10 0.47
C ARG A 22 -11.75 18.51 0.45
N LYS A 23 -10.48 18.66 0.87
CA LYS A 23 -9.80 19.96 0.91
C LYS A 23 -9.45 20.52 -0.46
N LEU A 24 -9.08 19.63 -1.39
CA LEU A 24 -8.57 20.00 -2.71
C LEU A 24 -9.66 20.00 -3.78
N ASP A 25 -10.89 19.59 -3.45
CA ASP A 25 -11.98 19.39 -4.40
C ASP A 25 -11.54 18.60 -5.65
N LYS A 26 -10.80 17.51 -5.40
CA LYS A 26 -10.20 16.66 -6.44
C LYS A 26 -10.75 15.25 -6.35
N PRO A 27 -11.01 14.58 -7.49
CA PRO A 27 -11.38 13.17 -7.49
C PRO A 27 -10.37 12.32 -6.75
N LEU A 28 -10.85 11.40 -5.92
CA LEU A 28 -10.03 10.56 -5.06
C LEU A 28 -9.05 9.69 -5.87
N GLU A 29 -9.53 9.15 -6.98
CA GLU A 29 -8.75 8.30 -7.89
C GLU A 29 -7.56 9.06 -8.50
N ASP A 30 -7.77 10.29 -8.91
CA ASP A 30 -6.72 11.14 -9.47
C ASP A 30 -5.68 11.51 -8.40
N LEU A 31 -6.14 11.82 -7.19
CA LEU A 31 -5.28 12.14 -6.07
C LEU A 31 -4.39 10.93 -5.70
N ILE A 32 -4.97 9.73 -5.65
CA ILE A 32 -4.25 8.50 -5.38
C ILE A 32 -3.21 8.23 -6.49
N ALA A 33 -3.61 8.35 -7.75
CA ALA A 33 -2.71 8.09 -8.88
C ALA A 33 -1.53 9.07 -8.90
N ASP A 34 -1.76 10.35 -8.68
CA ASP A 34 -0.72 11.38 -8.63
C ASP A 34 0.23 11.16 -7.45
N THR A 35 -0.30 10.77 -6.29
CA THR A 35 0.50 10.49 -5.10
C THR A 35 1.41 9.28 -5.32
N VAL A 36 0.87 8.18 -5.83
CA VAL A 36 1.65 6.98 -6.15
C VAL A 36 2.75 7.30 -7.16
N LYS A 37 2.41 8.03 -8.24
CA LYS A 37 3.37 8.48 -9.23
C LYS A 37 4.49 9.30 -8.60
N GLY A 38 4.14 10.26 -7.76
CA GLY A 38 5.10 11.12 -7.06
C GLY A 38 6.06 10.32 -6.17
N TYR A 39 5.56 9.38 -5.39
CA TYR A 39 6.39 8.52 -4.54
C TYR A 39 7.35 7.66 -5.35
N VAL A 40 6.85 6.92 -6.34
CA VAL A 40 7.71 6.05 -7.16
C VAL A 40 8.76 6.87 -7.91
N GLN A 41 8.35 7.98 -8.53
CA GLN A 41 9.25 8.88 -9.25
C GLN A 41 10.38 9.38 -8.34
N TRP A 42 10.06 9.82 -7.13
CA TRP A 42 11.04 10.29 -6.16
C TRP A 42 12.07 9.22 -5.83
N PHE A 43 11.64 7.98 -5.56
CA PHE A 43 12.57 6.87 -5.27
C PHE A 43 13.45 6.52 -6.47
N LEU A 44 12.94 6.60 -7.68
CA LEU A 44 13.72 6.39 -8.90
C LEU A 44 14.81 7.46 -9.06
N GLU A 45 14.47 8.72 -8.81
CA GLU A 45 15.40 9.83 -8.87
C GLU A 45 16.50 9.70 -7.79
N GLN A 46 16.13 9.34 -6.55
CA GLN A 46 17.10 9.11 -5.49
C GLN A 46 18.01 7.89 -5.76
N ASN A 47 17.53 6.90 -6.48
CA ASN A 47 18.32 5.71 -6.84
C ASN A 47 19.17 5.93 -8.10
N ALA A 48 19.02 7.04 -8.81
CA ALA A 48 19.78 7.34 -10.00
C ALA A 48 21.29 7.41 -9.66
N GLY A 49 22.08 6.54 -10.29
CA GLY A 49 23.52 6.40 -10.00
C GLY A 49 23.89 5.55 -8.79
N GLN A 50 22.93 5.02 -8.02
CA GLN A 50 23.20 4.17 -6.85
C GLN A 50 23.20 2.66 -7.16
N SER A 51 22.59 2.23 -8.25
CA SER A 51 22.47 0.82 -8.65
C SER A 51 21.80 -0.10 -7.63
N HIS A 52 20.98 0.44 -6.73
CA HIS A 52 20.22 -0.40 -5.80
C HIS A 52 19.04 -1.05 -6.51
N ARG A 53 18.81 -2.34 -6.23
CA ARG A 53 17.57 -3.00 -6.66
C ARG A 53 16.47 -2.64 -5.67
N LEU A 54 15.45 -1.95 -6.18
CA LEU A 54 14.30 -1.48 -5.41
C LEU A 54 13.17 -2.52 -5.44
N TYR A 55 12.55 -2.78 -4.30
CA TYR A 55 11.36 -3.60 -4.13
C TYR A 55 10.29 -2.76 -3.44
N PHE A 56 9.15 -2.62 -4.07
CA PHE A 56 8.04 -1.84 -3.53
C PHE A 56 7.03 -2.78 -2.88
N ILE A 57 6.66 -2.49 -1.64
CA ILE A 57 5.68 -3.25 -0.88
C ILE A 57 4.36 -2.48 -0.94
N ASN A 58 3.27 -3.16 -1.30
CA ASN A 58 1.95 -2.56 -1.29
C ASN A 58 1.37 -2.44 0.14
N VAL A 59 0.26 -1.71 0.29
CA VAL A 59 -0.42 -1.55 1.58
C VAL A 59 -1.13 -2.84 1.95
N PRO A 60 -0.95 -3.36 3.20
CA PRO A 60 -1.65 -4.55 3.65
C PRO A 60 -3.16 -4.32 3.77
N ALA A 61 -3.93 -5.39 3.93
CA ALA A 61 -5.36 -5.29 4.14
C ALA A 61 -5.68 -4.52 5.42
N PRO A 62 -6.63 -3.56 5.38
CA PRO A 62 -6.95 -2.74 6.54
C PRO A 62 -7.71 -3.55 7.59
N PHE A 63 -7.59 -3.15 8.84
CA PHE A 63 -8.45 -3.66 9.91
C PHE A 63 -9.88 -3.14 9.78
N TYR A 64 -10.84 -3.93 10.20
CA TYR A 64 -12.19 -3.45 10.44
C TYR A 64 -12.24 -2.81 11.83
N ASP A 65 -12.27 -1.49 11.89
CA ASP A 65 -12.34 -0.74 13.13
C ASP A 65 -13.79 -0.64 13.62
N LYS A 66 -14.09 -1.27 14.76
CA LYS A 66 -15.43 -1.23 15.37
C LYS A 66 -15.81 0.15 15.92
N GLY A 67 -14.86 1.03 16.10
CA GLY A 67 -15.08 2.44 16.47
C GLY A 67 -15.54 3.32 15.33
N HIS A 68 -15.43 2.85 14.07
CA HIS A 68 -15.89 3.54 12.89
C HIS A 68 -17.23 2.98 12.38
N SER A 69 -17.93 3.78 11.58
CA SER A 69 -19.10 3.29 10.84
C SER A 69 -18.71 2.22 9.81
N ALA A 70 -19.65 1.36 9.44
CA ALA A 70 -19.42 0.37 8.38
C ALA A 70 -19.00 1.05 7.06
N ASP A 71 -19.67 2.14 6.69
CA ASP A 71 -19.37 2.89 5.45
C ASP A 71 -17.94 3.43 5.44
N LEU A 72 -17.45 3.95 6.56
CA LEU A 72 -16.08 4.44 6.67
C LEU A 72 -15.06 3.29 6.55
N ASN A 73 -15.32 2.13 7.18
CA ASN A 73 -14.47 0.96 7.04
C ASN A 73 -14.39 0.49 5.57
N PHE A 74 -15.53 0.39 4.89
CA PHE A 74 -15.56 0.00 3.48
C PHE A 74 -14.89 1.03 2.58
N GLU A 75 -15.01 2.33 2.89
CA GLU A 75 -14.31 3.37 2.15
C GLU A 75 -12.78 3.26 2.32
N VAL A 76 -12.28 2.97 3.52
CA VAL A 76 -10.85 2.71 3.76
C VAL A 76 -10.39 1.49 2.96
N ALA A 77 -11.15 0.41 2.97
CA ALA A 77 -10.81 -0.80 2.20
C ALA A 77 -10.79 -0.52 0.68
N ARG A 78 -11.73 0.30 0.17
CA ARG A 78 -11.76 0.77 -1.22
C ARG A 78 -10.51 1.57 -1.57
N ILE A 79 -10.11 2.50 -0.70
CA ILE A 79 -8.93 3.34 -0.90
C ILE A 79 -7.65 2.50 -0.94
N VAL A 80 -7.48 1.56 -0.03
CA VAL A 80 -6.34 0.62 -0.05
C VAL A 80 -6.31 -0.16 -1.38
N GLY A 81 -7.47 -0.64 -1.84
CA GLY A 81 -7.58 -1.33 -3.13
C GLY A 81 -7.16 -0.45 -4.31
N LEU A 82 -7.64 0.80 -4.36
CA LEU A 82 -7.30 1.77 -5.41
C LEU A 82 -5.81 2.13 -5.37
N PHE A 83 -5.25 2.35 -4.19
CA PHE A 83 -3.83 2.65 -4.00
C PHE A 83 -2.96 1.50 -4.51
N ASN A 84 -3.24 0.28 -4.08
CA ASN A 84 -2.49 -0.91 -4.48
C ASN A 84 -2.59 -1.17 -5.99
N ALA A 85 -3.76 -0.94 -6.59
CA ALA A 85 -3.94 -1.06 -8.03
C ALA A 85 -3.14 0.00 -8.82
N ALA A 86 -3.17 1.26 -8.35
CA ALA A 86 -2.39 2.35 -8.94
C ALA A 86 -0.88 2.08 -8.82
N LEU A 87 -0.42 1.65 -7.64
CA LEU A 87 0.97 1.28 -7.39
C LEU A 87 1.42 0.17 -8.34
N LYS A 88 0.68 -0.93 -8.42
CA LYS A 88 0.99 -2.04 -9.32
C LYS A 88 1.07 -1.59 -10.78
N LYS A 89 0.07 -0.83 -11.23
CA LYS A 89 0.04 -0.31 -12.61
C LYS A 89 1.27 0.54 -12.92
N TYR A 90 1.63 1.48 -12.02
CA TYR A 90 2.75 2.39 -12.25
C TYR A 90 4.10 1.65 -12.20
N LEU A 91 4.28 0.71 -11.27
CA LEU A 91 5.49 -0.11 -11.18
C LEU A 91 5.69 -0.96 -12.44
N LEU A 92 4.62 -1.57 -12.97
CA LEU A 92 4.69 -2.34 -14.22
C LEU A 92 5.13 -1.50 -15.41
N GLN A 93 4.72 -0.24 -15.50
CA GLN A 93 5.15 0.68 -16.56
C GLN A 93 6.66 0.96 -16.52
N HIS A 94 7.29 0.82 -15.36
CA HIS A 94 8.73 1.02 -15.15
C HIS A 94 9.51 -0.28 -14.97
N SER A 95 8.88 -1.43 -15.25
CA SER A 95 9.50 -2.76 -15.13
C SER A 95 9.98 -3.08 -13.68
N PHE A 96 9.25 -2.60 -12.67
CA PHE A 96 9.49 -2.92 -11.29
C PHE A 96 8.50 -3.97 -10.77
N ASP A 97 9.00 -4.81 -9.87
CA ASP A 97 8.21 -5.81 -9.17
C ASP A 97 7.62 -5.23 -7.88
N MET A 98 6.41 -5.68 -7.55
CA MET A 98 5.73 -5.36 -6.31
C MET A 98 5.70 -6.58 -5.39
N ILE A 99 6.05 -6.37 -4.13
CA ILE A 99 5.83 -7.34 -3.06
C ILE A 99 4.39 -7.18 -2.59
N ASP A 100 3.57 -8.18 -2.84
CA ASP A 100 2.14 -8.15 -2.57
C ASP A 100 1.81 -8.66 -1.16
N VAL A 101 1.90 -7.75 -0.17
CA VAL A 101 1.52 -8.08 1.22
C VAL A 101 0.01 -8.10 1.40
N PHE A 102 -0.76 -7.37 0.59
CA PHE A 102 -2.22 -7.39 0.65
C PHE A 102 -2.76 -8.80 0.45
N ARG A 103 -2.20 -9.54 -0.51
CA ARG A 103 -2.65 -10.88 -0.88
C ARG A 103 -2.67 -11.87 0.28
N PHE A 104 -1.68 -11.85 1.16
CA PHE A 104 -1.63 -12.79 2.28
C PHE A 104 -2.20 -12.22 3.59
N THR A 105 -2.47 -10.91 3.65
CA THR A 105 -3.07 -10.27 4.82
C THR A 105 -4.58 -10.15 4.75
N VAL A 106 -5.19 -10.26 3.54
CA VAL A 106 -6.63 -10.10 3.35
C VAL A 106 -7.40 -11.37 3.75
N GLY A 107 -8.50 -11.18 4.45
CA GLY A 107 -9.50 -12.21 4.73
C GLY A 107 -10.61 -12.23 3.68
N SER A 108 -11.54 -13.17 3.83
CA SER A 108 -12.67 -13.34 2.91
C SER A 108 -13.64 -12.15 2.86
N ASN A 109 -13.62 -11.30 3.87
CA ASN A 109 -14.46 -10.09 3.98
C ASN A 109 -13.79 -8.82 3.42
N GLY A 110 -12.58 -8.91 2.84
CA GLY A 110 -11.85 -7.76 2.31
C GLY A 110 -11.03 -6.98 3.32
N PHE A 111 -11.08 -7.36 4.60
CA PHE A 111 -10.30 -6.77 5.69
C PHE A 111 -9.19 -7.71 6.15
N SER A 112 -8.35 -7.27 7.08
CA SER A 112 -7.27 -8.09 7.64
C SER A 112 -7.78 -9.43 8.17
N ASN A 113 -7.03 -10.49 7.87
CA ASN A 113 -7.25 -11.82 8.44
C ASN A 113 -6.70 -11.98 9.85
N ASN A 114 -6.12 -10.94 10.42
CA ASN A 114 -5.52 -10.87 11.76
C ASN A 114 -4.34 -11.83 12.03
N LEU A 115 -3.79 -12.48 11.02
CA LEU A 115 -2.69 -13.44 11.19
C LEU A 115 -1.31 -12.77 11.16
N PHE A 116 -1.16 -11.73 10.36
CA PHE A 116 0.14 -11.13 10.05
C PHE A 116 0.36 -9.76 10.70
N HIS A 117 -0.66 -9.16 11.27
CA HIS A 117 -0.56 -7.88 11.95
C HIS A 117 -0.23 -8.06 13.44
N ILE A 118 0.55 -7.14 14.01
CA ILE A 118 0.80 -7.05 15.46
C ILE A 118 -0.14 -6.07 16.15
N ASP A 119 -0.70 -5.15 15.39
CA ASP A 119 -1.72 -4.19 15.81
C ASP A 119 -2.64 -3.86 14.62
N ASP A 120 -3.44 -2.82 14.70
CA ASP A 120 -4.37 -2.40 13.66
C ASP A 120 -3.72 -1.82 12.39
N ARG A 121 -2.38 -1.69 12.34
CA ARG A 121 -1.65 -1.00 11.26
C ARG A 121 -0.37 -1.69 10.82
N HIS A 122 0.36 -2.31 11.73
CA HIS A 122 1.71 -2.80 11.47
C HIS A 122 1.76 -4.29 11.23
N LEU A 123 2.54 -4.70 10.25
CA LEU A 123 2.84 -6.11 10.02
C LEU A 123 3.81 -6.63 11.08
N GLY A 124 3.54 -7.83 11.59
CA GLY A 124 4.37 -8.53 12.55
C GLY A 124 5.40 -9.46 11.90
N ALA A 125 6.18 -10.10 12.74
CA ALA A 125 7.26 -11.01 12.33
C ALA A 125 6.80 -12.16 11.42
N LEU A 126 5.54 -12.61 11.53
CA LEU A 126 4.97 -13.65 10.68
C LEU A 126 4.87 -13.26 9.19
N ALA A 127 4.90 -11.96 8.88
CA ALA A 127 4.90 -11.49 7.50
C ALA A 127 6.27 -11.64 6.82
N ILE A 128 7.36 -11.70 7.59
CA ILE A 128 8.74 -11.73 7.06
C ILE A 128 8.98 -12.91 6.12
N PRO A 129 8.65 -14.18 6.48
CA PRO A 129 8.88 -15.31 5.58
C PRO A 129 8.11 -15.19 4.26
N GLU A 130 6.90 -14.64 4.27
CA GLU A 130 6.10 -14.45 3.05
C GLU A 130 6.70 -13.37 2.14
N ILE A 131 7.24 -12.29 2.72
CA ILE A 131 7.96 -11.24 2.00
C ILE A 131 9.25 -11.81 1.40
N GLU A 132 10.06 -12.53 2.17
CA GLU A 132 11.31 -13.14 1.73
C GLU A 132 11.09 -14.14 0.58
N LYS A 133 10.02 -14.94 0.67
CA LYS A 133 9.64 -15.88 -0.38
C LYS A 133 9.32 -15.14 -1.70
N GLN A 134 8.58 -14.03 -1.64
CA GLN A 134 8.30 -13.24 -2.83
C GLN A 134 9.58 -12.63 -3.41
N ILE A 135 10.46 -12.06 -2.58
CA ILE A 135 11.75 -11.52 -3.03
C ILE A 135 12.60 -12.60 -3.70
N SER A 136 12.61 -13.82 -3.14
CA SER A 136 13.38 -14.93 -3.69
C SER A 136 12.88 -15.39 -5.06
N ASN A 137 11.57 -15.30 -5.29
CA ASN A 137 10.97 -15.63 -6.60
C ASN A 137 11.20 -14.54 -7.68
N LEU A 138 11.65 -13.35 -7.30
CA LEU A 138 11.96 -12.25 -8.20
C LEU A 138 13.46 -12.15 -8.56
N LEU A 139 14.27 -13.04 -8.02
CA LEU A 139 15.72 -13.11 -8.25
C LEU A 139 16.05 -14.04 -9.41
#